data_34cc6f2d3c1e84d067fac895b3c5142a
#
_entry.id   34cc6f2d3c1e84d067fac895b3c5142a
#
_cell.length_a   1.000
_cell.length_b   1.000
_cell.length_c   1.000
_cell.angle_alpha   90.00
_cell.angle_beta   90.00
_cell.angle_gamma   90.00
#
_symmetry.space_group_name_H-M   'P 1'
#
loop_
_entity.id
_entity.type
_entity.pdbx_description
1 polymer ?
#
loop_
_entity_poly.entity_id
_entity_poly.type
_entity_poly.pdbx_seq_one_letter_code
_entity_poly.pdbx_strand_id
1 'polypeptide(L)'
;MKIGCVKEIKNNEFRVGLTPDNVKAYIAAGHHVYIEKGAGIGSGFSDNEYVDAGASLIDNAADVWNLVDMMVKVKEPLESEYPLFREGLILYTYLHLAADKQQMDALLAGKVNAVAYETLQEKDRSLPLLAPMSQIAGRLSIQEGAKYLEKKFGGEGILLAGVPGTPKANVVILGGGTVGMNACKIAVGMGANVTILDISLKRLEELDNMFGAHIQTLVSNDSNVERVLKDADLVIGSVLIPGGSTPKLFKKKYLPEMKNGAVFVDVAIDQGGCGEASHVTTHDDPVYTVDGVVHYCVGNMPGAVPRTSTIALTNATVRYGLEIAAAGLEEACRKSEVISSGVNTYLGKLTNKNVASAHGYDYTDLASLI
;
A
#
# COMPACT_ATOMS: atom_id res chain seq x y z
N MET A 1 1.78 12.17 -25.79
CA MET A 1 2.26 10.86 -25.33
C MET A 1 1.14 9.84 -25.42
N LYS A 2 1.45 8.58 -25.71
CA LYS A 2 0.52 7.45 -25.67
C LYS A 2 0.61 6.78 -24.29
N ILE A 3 -0.49 6.75 -23.55
CA ILE A 3 -0.58 6.22 -22.18
C ILE A 3 -1.32 4.89 -22.22
N GLY A 4 -0.79 3.86 -21.59
CA GLY A 4 -1.41 2.55 -21.53
C GLY A 4 -1.80 2.15 -20.11
N CYS A 5 -2.89 1.39 -19.99
CA CYS A 5 -3.24 0.71 -18.77
C CYS A 5 -3.79 -0.67 -19.11
N VAL A 6 -3.22 -1.68 -18.48
CA VAL A 6 -3.60 -3.09 -18.66
C VAL A 6 -4.31 -3.61 -17.42
N LYS A 7 -4.99 -4.74 -17.58
CA LYS A 7 -5.54 -5.50 -16.47
C LYS A 7 -4.40 -6.05 -15.61
N GLU A 8 -4.55 -5.94 -14.29
CA GLU A 8 -3.61 -6.60 -13.37
C GLU A 8 -3.80 -8.12 -13.40
N ILE A 9 -2.68 -8.83 -13.46
CA ILE A 9 -2.66 -10.30 -13.58
C ILE A 9 -2.19 -11.00 -12.30
N LYS A 10 -1.77 -10.23 -11.28
CA LYS A 10 -1.41 -10.77 -9.97
C LYS A 10 -2.67 -11.34 -9.30
N ASN A 11 -2.52 -12.49 -8.63
CA ASN A 11 -3.65 -13.12 -7.93
C ASN A 11 -4.30 -12.16 -6.92
N ASN A 12 -5.64 -12.12 -6.91
CA ASN A 12 -6.44 -11.23 -6.05
C ASN A 12 -6.15 -9.73 -6.21
N GLU A 13 -5.60 -9.30 -7.38
CA GLU A 13 -5.43 -7.89 -7.71
C GLU A 13 -6.51 -7.46 -8.71
N PHE A 14 -7.47 -6.70 -8.20
CA PHE A 14 -8.62 -6.20 -8.96
C PHE A 14 -8.59 -4.69 -9.18
N ARG A 15 -7.56 -4.00 -8.66
CA ARG A 15 -7.36 -2.57 -8.90
C ARG A 15 -6.92 -2.33 -10.35
N VAL A 16 -7.00 -1.09 -10.78
CA VAL A 16 -6.58 -0.66 -12.14
C VAL A 16 -5.82 0.65 -12.04
N GLY A 17 -4.81 0.84 -12.89
CA GLY A 17 -3.91 2.00 -12.85
C GLY A 17 -4.54 3.33 -13.24
N LEU A 18 -5.65 3.32 -14.01
CA LEU A 18 -6.37 4.51 -14.43
C LEU A 18 -7.89 4.32 -14.26
N THR A 19 -8.57 5.35 -13.74
CA THR A 19 -10.04 5.44 -13.78
C THR A 19 -10.50 6.16 -15.05
N PRO A 20 -11.80 6.09 -15.44
CA PRO A 20 -12.35 6.90 -16.51
C PRO A 20 -12.12 8.41 -16.33
N ASP A 21 -12.16 8.92 -15.09
CA ASP A 21 -11.89 10.34 -14.83
C ASP A 21 -10.41 10.72 -15.06
N ASN A 22 -9.47 9.82 -14.73
CA ASN A 22 -8.07 10.04 -15.09
C ASN A 22 -7.86 10.02 -16.61
N VAL A 23 -8.56 9.13 -17.32
CA VAL A 23 -8.54 9.12 -18.80
C VAL A 23 -8.95 10.48 -19.34
N LYS A 24 -10.08 11.05 -18.86
CA LYS A 24 -10.50 12.40 -19.27
C LYS A 24 -9.42 13.45 -19.04
N ALA A 25 -8.71 13.38 -17.92
CA ALA A 25 -7.63 14.31 -17.59
C ALA A 25 -6.46 14.21 -18.59
N TYR A 26 -6.02 12.99 -18.93
CA TYR A 26 -4.98 12.78 -19.94
C TYR A 26 -5.42 13.24 -21.34
N ILE A 27 -6.64 12.90 -21.75
CA ILE A 27 -7.22 13.34 -23.05
C ILE A 27 -7.31 14.87 -23.12
N ALA A 28 -7.79 15.52 -22.05
CA ALA A 28 -7.88 16.98 -21.98
C ALA A 28 -6.49 17.66 -22.04
N ALA A 29 -5.44 16.98 -21.58
CA ALA A 29 -4.05 17.42 -21.69
C ALA A 29 -3.41 17.10 -23.07
N GLY A 30 -4.17 16.56 -24.04
CA GLY A 30 -3.72 16.29 -25.39
C GLY A 30 -2.98 14.93 -25.57
N HIS A 31 -3.16 14.00 -24.65
CA HIS A 31 -2.56 12.67 -24.73
C HIS A 31 -3.56 11.65 -25.28
N HIS A 32 -3.08 10.50 -25.74
CA HIS A 32 -3.90 9.38 -26.16
C HIS A 32 -3.83 8.27 -25.11
N VAL A 33 -5.00 7.72 -24.73
CA VAL A 33 -5.09 6.67 -23.69
C VAL A 33 -5.61 5.39 -24.29
N TYR A 34 -4.90 4.29 -24.02
CA TYR A 34 -5.19 2.94 -24.47
C TYR A 34 -5.42 2.05 -23.26
N ILE A 35 -6.59 1.41 -23.21
CA ILE A 35 -6.98 0.55 -22.08
C ILE A 35 -7.22 -0.86 -22.59
N GLU A 36 -6.64 -1.87 -21.92
CA GLU A 36 -6.99 -3.26 -22.17
C GLU A 36 -8.46 -3.50 -21.81
N LYS A 37 -9.20 -4.18 -22.67
CA LYS A 37 -10.61 -4.55 -22.40
C LYS A 37 -10.73 -5.31 -21.08
N GLY A 38 -11.71 -4.90 -20.29
CA GLY A 38 -11.98 -5.51 -18.99
C GLY A 38 -11.04 -5.09 -17.87
N ALA A 39 -10.05 -4.22 -18.11
CA ALA A 39 -9.06 -3.83 -17.10
C ALA A 39 -9.71 -3.21 -15.84
N GLY A 40 -10.77 -2.41 -16.00
CA GLY A 40 -11.44 -1.73 -14.90
C GLY A 40 -12.54 -2.53 -14.20
N ILE A 41 -12.97 -3.68 -14.75
CA ILE A 41 -14.16 -4.40 -14.27
C ILE A 41 -14.03 -4.81 -12.80
N GLY A 42 -12.85 -5.28 -12.37
CA GLY A 42 -12.61 -5.67 -10.99
C GLY A 42 -12.75 -4.53 -9.98
N SER A 43 -12.58 -3.29 -10.42
CA SER A 43 -12.81 -2.06 -9.63
C SER A 43 -14.18 -1.41 -9.90
N GLY A 44 -15.04 -2.06 -10.70
CA GLY A 44 -16.38 -1.61 -11.01
C GLY A 44 -16.44 -0.48 -12.03
N PHE A 45 -15.45 -0.41 -12.95
CA PHE A 45 -15.45 0.48 -14.12
C PHE A 45 -15.62 -0.35 -15.39
N SER A 46 -16.67 -0.08 -16.15
CA SER A 46 -16.97 -0.76 -17.40
C SER A 46 -16.13 -0.24 -18.56
N ASP A 47 -15.97 -1.05 -19.61
CA ASP A 47 -15.30 -0.65 -20.83
C ASP A 47 -15.97 0.57 -21.49
N ASN A 48 -17.32 0.66 -21.42
CA ASN A 48 -18.06 1.80 -21.95
C ASN A 48 -17.70 3.12 -21.24
N GLU A 49 -17.51 3.11 -19.91
CA GLU A 49 -17.09 4.30 -19.18
C GLU A 49 -15.72 4.81 -19.64
N TYR A 50 -14.80 3.91 -20.02
CA TYR A 50 -13.50 4.28 -20.59
C TYR A 50 -13.63 4.85 -21.99
N VAL A 51 -14.48 4.28 -22.85
CA VAL A 51 -14.77 4.79 -24.20
C VAL A 51 -15.40 6.18 -24.10
N ASP A 52 -16.40 6.37 -23.24
CA ASP A 52 -17.06 7.66 -23.01
C ASP A 52 -16.09 8.72 -22.44
N ALA A 53 -15.04 8.28 -21.75
CA ALA A 53 -13.95 9.14 -21.29
C ALA A 53 -12.93 9.51 -22.39
N GLY A 54 -13.00 8.86 -23.56
CA GLY A 54 -12.14 9.12 -24.72
C GLY A 54 -10.97 8.12 -24.88
N ALA A 55 -10.94 7.02 -24.14
CA ALA A 55 -9.94 5.98 -24.33
C ALA A 55 -10.21 5.10 -25.55
N SER A 56 -9.15 4.57 -26.14
CA SER A 56 -9.23 3.49 -27.13
C SER A 56 -9.07 2.13 -26.41
N LEU A 57 -10.04 1.24 -26.62
CA LEU A 57 -9.95 -0.12 -26.06
C LEU A 57 -9.10 -1.02 -26.96
N ILE A 58 -8.26 -1.85 -26.35
CA ILE A 58 -7.40 -2.83 -26.98
C ILE A 58 -7.73 -4.22 -26.43
N ASP A 59 -7.76 -5.23 -27.30
CA ASP A 59 -8.26 -6.57 -26.95
C ASP A 59 -7.35 -7.33 -25.97
N ASN A 60 -6.03 -7.08 -26.02
CA ASN A 60 -5.06 -7.80 -25.20
C ASN A 60 -3.94 -6.90 -24.68
N ALA A 61 -3.32 -7.30 -23.58
CA ALA A 61 -2.27 -6.56 -22.90
C ALA A 61 -1.03 -6.34 -23.80
N ALA A 62 -0.60 -7.34 -24.55
CA ALA A 62 0.64 -7.26 -25.32
C ALA A 62 0.59 -6.13 -26.37
N ASP A 63 -0.58 -5.93 -26.99
CA ASP A 63 -0.76 -4.85 -27.96
C ASP A 63 -0.74 -3.47 -27.26
N VAL A 64 -1.29 -3.37 -26.04
CA VAL A 64 -1.17 -2.13 -25.25
C VAL A 64 0.31 -1.84 -24.91
N TRP A 65 1.04 -2.84 -24.38
CA TRP A 65 2.45 -2.70 -24.04
C TRP A 65 3.30 -2.23 -25.23
N ASN A 66 3.06 -2.82 -26.42
CA ASN A 66 3.82 -2.48 -27.63
C ASN A 66 3.49 -1.08 -28.20
N LEU A 67 2.29 -0.56 -27.93
CA LEU A 67 1.80 0.69 -28.51
C LEU A 67 2.20 1.94 -27.75
N VAL A 68 2.35 1.86 -26.43
CA VAL A 68 2.34 3.02 -25.53
C VAL A 68 3.74 3.51 -25.15
N ASP A 69 3.87 4.80 -24.89
CA ASP A 69 5.12 5.42 -24.41
C ASP A 69 5.24 5.28 -22.89
N MET A 70 4.12 5.33 -22.17
CA MET A 70 4.04 5.18 -20.72
C MET A 70 2.97 4.14 -20.36
N MET A 71 3.39 3.10 -19.63
CA MET A 71 2.51 2.09 -19.05
C MET A 71 2.22 2.46 -17.60
N VAL A 72 0.94 2.59 -17.26
CA VAL A 72 0.45 2.88 -15.91
C VAL A 72 -0.19 1.62 -15.33
N LYS A 73 0.36 1.12 -14.23
CA LYS A 73 -0.13 -0.07 -13.52
C LYS A 73 -0.36 0.23 -12.05
N VAL A 74 -0.87 -0.76 -11.32
CA VAL A 74 -0.93 -0.73 -9.86
C VAL A 74 0.21 -1.52 -9.26
N LYS A 75 0.40 -2.77 -9.72
CA LYS A 75 1.41 -3.68 -9.20
C LYS A 75 2.59 -3.85 -10.16
N GLU A 76 3.67 -4.33 -9.58
CA GLU A 76 4.86 -4.74 -10.30
C GLU A 76 4.50 -5.69 -11.45
N PRO A 77 5.18 -5.58 -12.61
CA PRO A 77 5.06 -6.57 -13.68
C PRO A 77 5.48 -7.95 -13.21
N LEU A 78 4.77 -8.98 -13.69
CA LEU A 78 5.13 -10.37 -13.46
C LEU A 78 6.04 -10.90 -14.59
N GLU A 79 6.67 -12.04 -14.37
CA GLU A 79 7.62 -12.66 -15.32
C GLU A 79 7.07 -12.79 -16.74
N SER A 80 5.76 -13.05 -16.89
CA SER A 80 5.08 -13.12 -18.19
C SER A 80 5.02 -11.79 -18.95
N GLU A 81 5.19 -10.65 -18.24
CA GLU A 81 5.20 -9.31 -18.82
C GLU A 81 6.62 -8.84 -19.20
N TYR A 82 7.69 -9.46 -18.68
CA TYR A 82 9.08 -9.03 -18.93
C TYR A 82 9.47 -9.05 -20.44
N PRO A 83 9.00 -10.01 -21.27
CA PRO A 83 9.27 -9.98 -22.70
C PRO A 83 8.70 -8.76 -23.44
N LEU A 84 7.79 -8.02 -22.82
CA LEU A 84 7.16 -6.81 -23.37
C LEU A 84 7.95 -5.52 -23.04
N PHE A 85 9.01 -5.64 -22.25
CA PHE A 85 9.87 -4.53 -21.92
C PHE A 85 10.68 -4.09 -23.11
N ARG A 86 10.82 -2.78 -23.31
CA ARG A 86 11.60 -2.20 -24.40
C ARG A 86 12.27 -0.89 -23.99
N GLU A 87 13.34 -0.58 -24.68
CA GLU A 87 14.09 0.64 -24.45
C GLU A 87 13.22 1.89 -24.56
N GLY A 88 13.33 2.76 -23.56
CA GLY A 88 12.63 4.03 -23.49
C GLY A 88 11.18 3.96 -22.99
N LEU A 89 10.60 2.75 -22.79
CA LEU A 89 9.30 2.61 -22.18
C LEU A 89 9.34 3.21 -20.77
N ILE A 90 8.38 4.08 -20.44
CA ILE A 90 8.17 4.55 -19.08
C ILE A 90 7.19 3.59 -18.39
N LEU A 91 7.62 2.99 -17.29
CA LEU A 91 6.78 2.15 -16.44
C LEU A 91 6.48 2.89 -15.14
N TYR A 92 5.22 3.22 -14.88
CA TYR A 92 4.77 4.02 -13.75
C TYR A 92 3.82 3.20 -12.87
N THR A 93 4.32 2.66 -11.75
CA THR A 93 3.64 1.66 -10.91
C THR A 93 4.35 1.46 -9.56
N TYR A 94 3.78 0.66 -8.63
CA TYR A 94 4.57 0.06 -7.55
C TYR A 94 5.52 -0.99 -8.13
N LEU A 95 6.75 -1.02 -7.65
CA LEU A 95 7.80 -1.92 -8.16
C LEU A 95 8.36 -2.88 -7.12
N HIS A 96 8.55 -2.43 -5.88
CA HIS A 96 9.15 -3.21 -4.79
C HIS A 96 10.50 -3.86 -5.13
N LEU A 97 11.34 -3.21 -5.95
CA LEU A 97 12.57 -3.76 -6.54
C LEU A 97 13.60 -4.26 -5.52
N ALA A 98 13.62 -3.70 -4.31
CA ALA A 98 14.53 -4.17 -3.26
C ALA A 98 14.28 -5.63 -2.83
N ALA A 99 13.08 -6.15 -3.10
CA ALA A 99 12.69 -7.53 -2.78
C ALA A 99 12.69 -8.47 -4.00
N ASP A 100 12.80 -7.93 -5.23
CA ASP A 100 12.68 -8.70 -6.47
C ASP A 100 13.84 -8.43 -7.44
N LYS A 101 14.87 -9.26 -7.32
CA LYS A 101 16.05 -9.18 -8.19
C LYS A 101 15.73 -9.52 -9.65
N GLN A 102 14.84 -10.49 -9.89
CA GLN A 102 14.51 -10.94 -11.25
C GLN A 102 13.81 -9.83 -12.03
N GLN A 103 12.85 -9.16 -11.41
CA GLN A 103 12.18 -8.00 -12.00
C GLN A 103 13.17 -6.87 -12.29
N MET A 104 14.05 -6.56 -11.32
CA MET A 104 15.08 -5.54 -11.49
C MET A 104 16.00 -5.84 -12.70
N ASP A 105 16.49 -7.08 -12.80
CA ASP A 105 17.35 -7.50 -13.91
C ASP A 105 16.62 -7.39 -15.26
N ALA A 106 15.33 -7.74 -15.31
CA ALA A 106 14.52 -7.63 -16.53
C ALA A 106 14.32 -6.15 -16.94
N LEU A 107 14.06 -5.25 -16.00
CA LEU A 107 13.93 -3.81 -16.27
C LEU A 107 15.23 -3.21 -16.80
N LEU A 108 16.38 -3.59 -16.21
CA LEU A 108 17.70 -3.14 -16.67
C LEU A 108 18.02 -3.66 -18.08
N ALA A 109 17.77 -4.95 -18.32
CA ALA A 109 18.00 -5.58 -19.64
C ALA A 109 17.12 -4.97 -20.73
N GLY A 110 15.84 -4.71 -20.41
CA GLY A 110 14.88 -4.04 -21.29
C GLY A 110 15.10 -2.53 -21.43
N LYS A 111 16.02 -1.95 -20.68
CA LYS A 111 16.30 -0.49 -20.61
C LYS A 111 15.04 0.33 -20.34
N VAL A 112 14.17 -0.19 -19.47
CA VAL A 112 12.92 0.46 -19.07
C VAL A 112 13.21 1.63 -18.13
N ASN A 113 12.52 2.74 -18.32
CA ASN A 113 12.55 3.89 -17.42
C ASN A 113 11.47 3.70 -16.37
N ALA A 114 11.81 3.10 -15.22
CA ALA A 114 10.84 2.71 -14.22
C ALA A 114 10.70 3.74 -13.10
N VAL A 115 9.49 4.25 -12.93
CA VAL A 115 9.10 5.24 -11.91
C VAL A 115 8.25 4.55 -10.85
N ALA A 116 8.84 4.33 -9.68
CA ALA A 116 8.21 3.61 -8.57
C ALA A 116 7.35 4.55 -7.71
N TYR A 117 6.10 4.18 -7.49
CA TYR A 117 5.18 4.94 -6.63
C TYR A 117 5.69 5.04 -5.19
N GLU A 118 6.26 3.96 -4.66
CA GLU A 118 6.71 3.87 -3.27
C GLU A 118 8.00 4.63 -2.96
N THR A 119 8.75 5.05 -3.97
CA THR A 119 9.98 5.82 -3.78
C THR A 119 9.86 7.29 -4.14
N LEU A 120 8.73 7.68 -4.76
CA LEU A 120 8.42 9.08 -5.04
C LEU A 120 8.19 9.81 -3.71
N GLN A 121 9.05 10.79 -3.40
CA GLN A 121 9.12 11.42 -2.09
C GLN A 121 9.04 12.94 -2.19
N GLU A 122 8.17 13.55 -1.38
CA GLU A 122 8.06 15.00 -1.23
C GLU A 122 9.22 15.57 -0.36
N LYS A 123 9.39 16.89 -0.38
CA LYS A 123 10.46 17.59 0.38
C LYS A 123 10.39 17.36 1.90
N ASP A 124 9.20 17.16 2.44
CA ASP A 124 8.96 16.83 3.85
C ASP A 124 9.19 15.33 4.17
N ARG A 125 9.69 14.57 3.19
CA ARG A 125 9.92 13.12 3.23
C ARG A 125 8.64 12.28 3.25
N SER A 126 7.48 12.86 3.04
CA SER A 126 6.26 12.09 2.85
C SER A 126 6.28 11.32 1.53
N LEU A 127 5.56 10.21 1.48
CA LEU A 127 5.45 9.34 0.31
C LEU A 127 4.01 9.44 -0.23
N PRO A 128 3.72 10.44 -1.08
CA PRO A 128 2.36 10.79 -1.44
C PRO A 128 1.61 9.69 -2.20
N LEU A 129 2.33 8.81 -2.92
CA LEU A 129 1.71 7.73 -3.66
C LEU A 129 1.57 6.43 -2.83
N LEU A 130 2.30 6.31 -1.70
CA LEU A 130 2.12 5.22 -0.75
C LEU A 130 1.05 5.55 0.31
N ALA A 131 0.89 6.82 0.66
CA ALA A 131 -0.03 7.28 1.70
C ALA A 131 -1.48 6.79 1.52
N PRO A 132 -2.10 6.81 0.30
CA PRO A 132 -3.47 6.32 0.12
C PRO A 132 -3.64 4.86 0.50
N MET A 133 -2.68 3.99 0.15
CA MET A 133 -2.74 2.57 0.50
C MET A 133 -2.56 2.35 2.00
N SER A 134 -1.67 3.10 2.64
CA SER A 134 -1.50 3.09 4.10
C SER A 134 -2.76 3.54 4.84
N GLN A 135 -3.47 4.55 4.31
CA GLN A 135 -4.74 5.01 4.87
C GLN A 135 -5.83 3.94 4.77
N ILE A 136 -5.93 3.28 3.62
CA ILE A 136 -6.90 2.20 3.39
C ILE A 136 -6.57 1.01 4.28
N ALA A 137 -5.32 0.57 4.33
CA ALA A 137 -4.90 -0.55 5.16
C ALA A 137 -5.22 -0.30 6.64
N GLY A 138 -4.95 0.91 7.15
CA GLY A 138 -5.30 1.27 8.52
C GLY A 138 -6.80 1.22 8.80
N ARG A 139 -7.63 1.70 7.90
CA ARG A 139 -9.10 1.65 8.06
C ARG A 139 -9.64 0.24 7.94
N LEU A 140 -9.13 -0.52 6.96
CA LEU A 140 -9.53 -1.89 6.72
C LEU A 140 -9.12 -2.83 7.87
N SER A 141 -8.00 -2.54 8.56
CA SER A 141 -7.56 -3.34 9.70
C SER A 141 -8.60 -3.41 10.83
N ILE A 142 -9.33 -2.32 11.06
CA ILE A 142 -10.42 -2.30 12.05
C ILE A 142 -11.65 -3.03 11.53
N GLN A 143 -11.99 -2.87 10.24
CA GLN A 143 -13.12 -3.57 9.62
C GLN A 143 -12.92 -5.09 9.68
N GLU A 144 -11.76 -5.59 9.26
CA GLU A 144 -11.44 -7.02 9.34
C GLU A 144 -11.29 -7.48 10.80
N GLY A 145 -10.61 -6.69 11.64
CA GLY A 145 -10.51 -6.99 13.08
C GLY A 145 -11.87 -7.18 13.74
N ALA A 146 -12.81 -6.27 13.48
CA ALA A 146 -14.17 -6.38 13.99
C ALA A 146 -14.91 -7.63 13.50
N LYS A 147 -14.74 -7.98 12.23
CA LYS A 147 -15.31 -9.21 11.64
C LYS A 147 -14.75 -10.46 12.32
N TYR A 148 -13.44 -10.54 12.50
CA TYR A 148 -12.81 -11.71 13.13
C TYR A 148 -13.01 -11.79 14.64
N LEU A 149 -13.50 -10.74 15.31
CA LEU A 149 -14.01 -10.83 16.69
C LEU A 149 -15.35 -11.57 16.80
N GLU A 150 -16.06 -11.79 15.68
CA GLU A 150 -17.29 -12.60 15.69
C GLU A 150 -16.98 -14.09 15.98
N LYS A 151 -17.85 -14.73 16.75
CA LYS A 151 -17.64 -16.13 17.16
C LYS A 151 -17.52 -17.10 15.99
N LYS A 152 -18.23 -16.83 14.88
CA LYS A 152 -18.17 -17.64 13.65
C LYS A 152 -16.77 -17.73 13.07
N PHE A 153 -15.94 -16.70 13.26
CA PHE A 153 -14.58 -16.59 12.71
C PHE A 153 -13.47 -16.90 13.73
N GLY A 154 -13.84 -17.46 14.89
CA GLY A 154 -12.89 -17.84 15.94
C GLY A 154 -12.69 -16.79 17.03
N GLY A 155 -13.30 -15.62 16.91
CA GLY A 155 -13.20 -14.51 17.87
C GLY A 155 -13.94 -14.73 19.17
N GLU A 156 -13.84 -13.77 20.08
CA GLU A 156 -14.49 -13.78 21.40
C GLU A 156 -16.02 -13.71 21.31
N GLY A 157 -16.59 -13.19 20.22
CA GLY A 157 -18.02 -12.97 20.03
C GLY A 157 -18.50 -11.64 20.61
N ILE A 158 -17.73 -10.56 20.41
CA ILE A 158 -18.01 -9.23 20.96
C ILE A 158 -18.15 -8.17 19.85
N LEU A 159 -18.82 -7.07 20.19
CA LEU A 159 -18.88 -5.86 19.36
C LEU A 159 -17.89 -4.81 19.84
N LEU A 160 -17.24 -4.09 18.92
CA LEU A 160 -16.32 -3.00 19.28
C LEU A 160 -16.99 -1.93 20.15
N ALA A 161 -18.22 -1.53 19.82
CA ALA A 161 -18.95 -0.50 20.57
C ALA A 161 -19.59 -1.00 21.87
N GLY A 162 -19.77 -2.33 22.03
CA GLY A 162 -20.73 -2.86 22.99
C GLY A 162 -22.15 -2.39 22.70
N VAL A 163 -23.03 -2.52 23.67
CA VAL A 163 -24.38 -1.94 23.69
C VAL A 163 -24.69 -1.46 25.12
N PRO A 164 -25.74 -0.68 25.38
CA PRO A 164 -26.08 -0.26 26.75
C PRO A 164 -26.11 -1.45 27.73
N GLY A 165 -25.27 -1.37 28.76
CA GLY A 165 -25.12 -2.43 29.78
C GLY A 165 -24.02 -3.46 29.49
N THR A 166 -23.30 -3.36 28.35
CA THR A 166 -22.13 -4.21 28.05
C THR A 166 -20.85 -3.39 27.89
N PRO A 167 -19.66 -3.98 28.16
CA PRO A 167 -18.39 -3.27 27.94
C PRO A 167 -18.15 -3.03 26.45
N LYS A 168 -17.38 -1.99 26.17
CA LYS A 168 -16.77 -1.75 24.85
C LYS A 168 -15.51 -2.61 24.70
N ALA A 169 -15.16 -2.96 23.48
CA ALA A 169 -13.91 -3.64 23.18
C ALA A 169 -12.69 -2.71 23.37
N ASN A 170 -11.59 -3.28 23.81
CA ASN A 170 -10.29 -2.61 23.93
C ASN A 170 -9.47 -2.83 22.66
N VAL A 171 -9.24 -1.77 21.90
CA VAL A 171 -8.42 -1.77 20.69
C VAL A 171 -7.05 -1.18 21.01
N VAL A 172 -6.00 -1.95 20.78
CA VAL A 172 -4.60 -1.54 20.97
C VAL A 172 -3.95 -1.37 19.60
N ILE A 173 -3.34 -0.19 19.36
CA ILE A 173 -2.69 0.14 18.10
C ILE A 173 -1.19 0.32 18.35
N LEU A 174 -0.37 -0.53 17.77
CA LEU A 174 1.09 -0.50 17.86
C LEU A 174 1.65 0.31 16.67
N GLY A 175 2.06 1.55 16.93
CA GLY A 175 2.54 2.52 15.94
C GLY A 175 1.50 3.58 15.56
N GLY A 176 1.86 4.85 15.71
CA GLY A 176 1.01 6.02 15.46
C GLY A 176 1.19 6.65 14.07
N GLY A 177 1.84 5.97 13.12
CA GLY A 177 2.04 6.44 11.75
C GLY A 177 0.74 6.60 10.94
N THR A 178 0.84 6.70 9.63
CA THR A 178 -0.32 6.85 8.73
C THR A 178 -1.33 5.71 8.89
N VAL A 179 -0.86 4.46 8.96
CA VAL A 179 -1.70 3.27 9.17
C VAL A 179 -2.40 3.35 10.52
N GLY A 180 -1.64 3.51 11.61
CA GLY A 180 -2.18 3.50 12.98
C GLY A 180 -3.15 4.65 13.25
N MET A 181 -2.86 5.86 12.75
CA MET A 181 -3.79 6.99 12.85
C MET A 181 -5.13 6.69 12.13
N ASN A 182 -5.09 6.05 10.95
CA ASN A 182 -6.32 5.72 10.24
C ASN A 182 -7.07 4.55 10.88
N ALA A 183 -6.38 3.58 11.46
CA ALA A 183 -6.98 2.56 12.32
C ALA A 183 -7.67 3.22 13.53
N CYS A 184 -6.97 4.14 14.21
CA CYS A 184 -7.50 4.89 15.34
C CYS A 184 -8.79 5.64 14.99
N LYS A 185 -8.85 6.33 13.84
CA LYS A 185 -10.06 7.03 13.38
C LYS A 185 -11.27 6.11 13.29
N ILE A 186 -11.08 4.91 12.74
CA ILE A 186 -12.20 3.96 12.58
C ILE A 186 -12.56 3.32 13.92
N ALA A 187 -11.60 2.92 14.75
CA ALA A 187 -11.86 2.34 16.05
C ALA A 187 -12.63 3.29 16.98
N VAL A 188 -12.23 4.57 17.02
CA VAL A 188 -12.95 5.63 17.73
C VAL A 188 -14.35 5.82 17.14
N GLY A 189 -14.46 5.91 15.81
CA GLY A 189 -15.75 6.06 15.12
C GLY A 189 -16.70 4.90 15.35
N MET A 190 -16.19 3.69 15.55
CA MET A 190 -16.96 2.49 15.94
C MET A 190 -17.22 2.41 17.44
N GLY A 191 -16.76 3.36 18.24
CA GLY A 191 -17.07 3.47 19.65
C GLY A 191 -16.25 2.59 20.59
N ALA A 192 -15.12 2.03 20.14
CA ALA A 192 -14.22 1.22 20.97
C ALA A 192 -13.46 2.06 22.02
N ASN A 193 -12.90 1.38 23.03
CA ASN A 193 -11.83 1.96 23.87
C ASN A 193 -10.50 1.83 23.15
N VAL A 194 -9.84 2.95 22.81
CA VAL A 194 -8.65 2.91 21.97
C VAL A 194 -7.41 3.34 22.75
N THR A 195 -6.37 2.51 22.70
CA THR A 195 -5.03 2.83 23.19
C THR A 195 -4.05 2.76 22.00
N ILE A 196 -3.33 3.85 21.75
CA ILE A 196 -2.31 3.90 20.69
C ILE A 196 -0.92 4.11 21.30
N LEU A 197 0.05 3.34 20.80
CA LEU A 197 1.44 3.38 21.27
C LEU A 197 2.37 3.84 20.14
N ASP A 198 3.27 4.75 20.46
CA ASP A 198 4.36 5.18 19.57
C ASP A 198 5.62 5.49 20.36
N ILE A 199 6.79 5.43 19.75
CA ILE A 199 8.07 5.83 20.38
C ILE A 199 8.24 7.35 20.41
N SER A 200 7.58 8.08 19.53
CA SER A 200 7.70 9.53 19.37
C SER A 200 6.69 10.27 20.24
N LEU A 201 7.16 10.95 21.27
CA LEU A 201 6.32 11.83 22.11
C LEU A 201 5.62 12.92 21.30
N LYS A 202 6.31 13.48 20.28
CA LYS A 202 5.72 14.47 19.37
C LYS A 202 4.52 13.87 18.64
N ARG A 203 4.66 12.61 18.13
CA ARG A 203 3.57 11.95 17.45
C ARG A 203 2.39 11.63 18.37
N LEU A 204 2.67 11.23 19.60
CA LEU A 204 1.64 11.01 20.63
C LEU A 204 0.89 12.30 20.94
N GLU A 205 1.58 13.44 21.07
CA GLU A 205 0.97 14.77 21.26
C GLU A 205 0.07 15.16 20.08
N GLU A 206 0.51 14.95 18.84
CA GLU A 206 -0.32 15.18 17.64
C GLU A 206 -1.61 14.35 17.65
N LEU A 207 -1.52 13.08 18.07
CA LEU A 207 -2.67 12.18 18.17
C LEU A 207 -3.61 12.57 19.32
N ASP A 208 -3.05 12.94 20.46
CA ASP A 208 -3.81 13.44 21.62
C ASP A 208 -4.59 14.71 21.27
N ASN A 209 -3.94 15.66 20.60
CA ASN A 209 -4.60 16.88 20.10
C ASN A 209 -5.70 16.59 19.08
N MET A 210 -5.54 15.53 18.25
CA MET A 210 -6.52 15.17 17.21
C MET A 210 -7.75 14.47 17.77
N PHE A 211 -7.57 13.59 18.75
CA PHE A 211 -8.62 12.70 19.25
C PHE A 211 -9.11 13.04 20.66
N GLY A 212 -8.34 13.84 21.41
CA GLY A 212 -8.67 14.23 22.78
C GLY A 212 -8.96 13.04 23.70
N ALA A 213 -9.99 13.17 24.50
CA ALA A 213 -10.39 12.15 25.49
C ALA A 213 -10.93 10.83 24.90
N HIS A 214 -10.99 10.70 23.55
CA HIS A 214 -11.48 9.48 22.90
C HIS A 214 -10.44 8.37 22.81
N ILE A 215 -9.17 8.69 23.11
CA ILE A 215 -8.07 7.72 23.07
C ILE A 215 -7.17 7.84 24.31
N GLN A 216 -6.40 6.79 24.55
CA GLN A 216 -5.22 6.82 25.41
C GLN A 216 -3.97 6.74 24.55
N THR A 217 -3.01 7.62 24.80
CA THR A 217 -1.68 7.57 24.19
C THR A 217 -0.66 7.02 25.18
N LEU A 218 0.25 6.14 24.74
CA LEU A 218 1.32 5.59 25.57
C LEU A 218 2.64 5.52 24.80
N VAL A 219 3.75 5.69 25.49
CA VAL A 219 5.07 5.43 24.92
C VAL A 219 5.22 3.91 24.67
N SER A 220 5.63 3.55 23.46
CA SER A 220 5.87 2.17 23.06
C SER A 220 7.16 1.66 23.70
N ASN A 221 7.02 0.88 24.76
CA ASN A 221 8.07 0.10 25.39
C ASN A 221 7.50 -1.24 25.86
N ASP A 222 8.36 -2.22 26.14
CA ASP A 222 7.95 -3.58 26.49
C ASP A 222 6.92 -3.62 27.63
N SER A 223 7.10 -2.83 28.68
CA SER A 223 6.21 -2.81 29.86
C SER A 223 4.81 -2.29 29.51
N ASN A 224 4.72 -1.20 28.76
CA ASN A 224 3.43 -0.65 28.34
C ASN A 224 2.72 -1.59 27.35
N VAL A 225 3.46 -2.16 26.37
CA VAL A 225 2.90 -3.12 25.42
C VAL A 225 2.34 -4.33 26.16
N GLU A 226 3.14 -4.98 27.03
CA GLU A 226 2.69 -6.14 27.81
C GLU A 226 1.45 -5.83 28.65
N ARG A 227 1.43 -4.68 29.32
CA ARG A 227 0.31 -4.28 30.19
C ARG A 227 -1.00 -4.13 29.41
N VAL A 228 -0.98 -3.46 28.25
CA VAL A 228 -2.23 -3.19 27.49
C VAL A 228 -2.71 -4.38 26.70
N LEU A 229 -1.83 -5.31 26.34
CA LEU A 229 -2.19 -6.51 25.58
C LEU A 229 -3.00 -7.53 26.40
N LYS A 230 -2.85 -7.55 27.74
CA LYS A 230 -3.62 -8.47 28.62
C LYS A 230 -5.14 -8.30 28.51
N ASP A 231 -5.57 -7.05 28.34
CA ASP A 231 -7.01 -6.71 28.25
C ASP A 231 -7.46 -6.40 26.81
N ALA A 232 -6.56 -6.55 25.82
CA ALA A 232 -6.85 -6.24 24.44
C ALA A 232 -7.79 -7.28 23.82
N ASP A 233 -8.79 -6.81 23.10
CA ASP A 233 -9.69 -7.63 22.26
C ASP A 233 -9.22 -7.59 20.80
N LEU A 234 -8.73 -6.43 20.34
CA LEU A 234 -8.19 -6.24 19.00
C LEU A 234 -6.85 -5.51 19.06
N VAL A 235 -5.84 -6.06 18.41
CA VAL A 235 -4.52 -5.45 18.29
C VAL A 235 -4.21 -5.16 16.83
N ILE A 236 -3.74 -3.94 16.52
CA ILE A 236 -3.31 -3.54 15.18
C ILE A 236 -1.81 -3.31 15.17
N GLY A 237 -1.10 -4.11 14.39
CA GLY A 237 0.32 -3.94 14.12
C GLY A 237 0.54 -2.98 12.95
N SER A 238 0.98 -1.75 13.20
CA SER A 238 1.04 -0.68 12.20
C SER A 238 2.38 0.07 12.17
N VAL A 239 3.44 -0.59 12.62
CA VAL A 239 4.80 -0.02 12.58
C VAL A 239 5.43 -0.27 11.23
N LEU A 240 5.92 0.80 10.61
CA LEU A 240 6.65 0.77 9.34
C LEU A 240 7.96 1.56 9.53
N ILE A 241 9.08 0.93 9.18
CA ILE A 241 10.37 1.61 9.08
C ILE A 241 10.74 1.69 7.60
N PRO A 242 10.74 2.88 6.99
CA PRO A 242 11.09 3.04 5.60
C PRO A 242 12.51 2.49 5.32
N GLY A 243 12.63 1.51 4.42
CA GLY A 243 13.91 0.89 4.05
C GLY A 243 14.54 -0.02 5.12
N GLY A 244 13.83 -0.32 6.22
CA GLY A 244 14.30 -1.20 7.30
C GLY A 244 13.35 -2.36 7.59
N SER A 245 13.82 -3.35 8.37
CA SER A 245 12.96 -4.42 8.87
C SER A 245 12.05 -3.93 9.99
N THR A 246 10.81 -4.40 10.00
CA THR A 246 9.83 -4.07 11.04
C THR A 246 10.24 -4.67 12.38
N PRO A 247 10.29 -3.89 13.48
CA PRO A 247 10.61 -4.41 14.80
C PRO A 247 9.49 -5.33 15.31
N LYS A 248 9.86 -6.41 16.01
CA LYS A 248 8.92 -7.37 16.58
C LYS A 248 8.37 -6.86 17.92
N LEU A 249 7.30 -6.07 17.85
CA LEU A 249 6.64 -5.50 19.03
C LEU A 249 5.61 -6.42 19.66
N PHE A 250 4.92 -7.23 18.85
CA PHE A 250 3.95 -8.23 19.30
C PHE A 250 4.65 -9.57 19.49
N LYS A 251 5.19 -9.78 20.71
CA LYS A 251 6.04 -10.93 21.04
C LYS A 251 5.21 -12.17 21.38
N LYS A 252 5.70 -13.36 21.02
CA LYS A 252 5.05 -14.64 21.36
C LYS A 252 4.77 -14.81 22.84
N LYS A 253 5.66 -14.32 23.71
CA LYS A 253 5.51 -14.40 25.17
C LYS A 253 4.23 -13.74 25.72
N TYR A 254 3.60 -12.82 24.96
CA TYR A 254 2.37 -12.14 25.39
C TYR A 254 1.10 -12.94 25.09
N LEU A 255 1.14 -13.84 24.08
CA LEU A 255 -0.04 -14.57 23.59
C LEU A 255 -0.76 -15.38 24.69
N PRO A 256 -0.04 -16.15 25.57
CA PRO A 256 -0.72 -16.91 26.62
C PRO A 256 -1.45 -16.09 27.69
N GLU A 257 -1.11 -14.78 27.78
CA GLU A 257 -1.73 -13.86 28.75
C GLU A 257 -2.87 -13.04 28.13
N MET A 258 -3.08 -13.13 26.83
CA MET A 258 -4.15 -12.46 26.11
C MET A 258 -5.45 -13.23 26.22
N LYS A 259 -6.57 -12.56 25.89
CA LYS A 259 -7.88 -13.19 25.85
C LYS A 259 -7.96 -14.21 24.73
N ASN A 260 -8.59 -15.36 25.01
CA ASN A 260 -8.84 -16.36 23.99
C ASN A 260 -9.90 -15.86 23.00
N GLY A 261 -9.57 -15.82 21.74
CA GLY A 261 -10.38 -15.24 20.66
C GLY A 261 -10.11 -13.76 20.42
N ALA A 262 -9.14 -13.15 21.11
CA ALA A 262 -8.60 -11.84 20.73
C ALA A 262 -8.04 -11.90 19.31
N VAL A 263 -8.06 -10.76 18.60
CA VAL A 263 -7.62 -10.68 17.19
C VAL A 263 -6.39 -9.79 17.07
N PHE A 264 -5.39 -10.26 16.35
CA PHE A 264 -4.22 -9.48 15.94
C PHE A 264 -4.23 -9.29 14.43
N VAL A 265 -4.26 -8.04 13.96
CA VAL A 265 -4.13 -7.67 12.54
C VAL A 265 -2.75 -7.08 12.32
N ASP A 266 -1.88 -7.81 11.61
CA ASP A 266 -0.52 -7.34 11.29
C ASP A 266 -0.50 -6.64 9.92
N VAL A 267 -0.73 -5.33 9.93
CA VAL A 267 -0.69 -4.51 8.70
C VAL A 267 0.72 -4.35 8.16
N ALA A 268 1.74 -4.55 9.00
CA ALA A 268 3.14 -4.47 8.61
C ALA A 268 3.66 -5.74 7.91
N ILE A 269 2.78 -6.72 7.66
CA ILE A 269 3.18 -8.06 7.17
C ILE A 269 3.95 -8.01 5.85
N ASP A 270 3.64 -7.10 4.94
CA ASP A 270 4.36 -6.92 3.66
C ASP A 270 5.85 -6.58 3.86
N GLN A 271 6.24 -6.14 5.06
CA GLN A 271 7.61 -5.83 5.45
C GLN A 271 8.11 -6.75 6.58
N GLY A 272 7.65 -8.00 6.58
CA GLY A 272 8.03 -9.03 7.53
C GLY A 272 7.20 -9.05 8.82
N GLY A 273 6.24 -8.15 8.99
CA GLY A 273 5.33 -8.08 10.13
C GLY A 273 5.96 -7.60 11.45
N CYS A 274 5.15 -7.08 12.35
CA CYS A 274 5.59 -6.68 13.69
C CYS A 274 5.30 -7.74 14.77
N GLY A 275 4.63 -8.84 14.43
CA GLY A 275 4.43 -10.00 15.28
C GLY A 275 5.56 -11.02 15.13
N GLU A 276 6.03 -11.61 16.26
CA GLU A 276 6.99 -12.73 16.22
C GLU A 276 6.36 -14.02 15.66
N ALA A 277 5.04 -14.18 15.80
CA ALA A 277 4.30 -15.32 15.26
C ALA A 277 3.72 -15.03 13.86
N SER A 278 3.91 -13.81 13.31
CA SER A 278 3.35 -13.43 12.03
C SER A 278 4.00 -14.16 10.87
N HIS A 279 3.15 -14.68 9.97
CA HIS A 279 3.53 -15.11 8.62
C HIS A 279 2.47 -14.64 7.62
N VAL A 280 2.87 -14.42 6.39
CA VAL A 280 1.98 -13.90 5.34
C VAL A 280 0.85 -14.86 5.06
N THR A 281 -0.37 -14.34 5.02
CA THR A 281 -1.58 -15.03 4.58
C THR A 281 -2.15 -14.36 3.31
N THR A 282 -3.19 -14.96 2.75
CA THR A 282 -3.84 -14.47 1.53
C THR A 282 -5.31 -14.12 1.79
N HIS A 283 -5.96 -13.44 0.85
CA HIS A 283 -7.38 -13.16 0.96
C HIS A 283 -8.26 -14.42 0.92
N ASP A 284 -7.75 -15.53 0.36
CA ASP A 284 -8.46 -16.81 0.27
C ASP A 284 -8.37 -17.60 1.59
N ASP A 285 -7.25 -17.50 2.31
CA ASP A 285 -7.02 -18.09 3.64
C ASP A 285 -6.40 -17.04 4.57
N PRO A 286 -7.22 -16.13 5.14
CA PRO A 286 -6.72 -14.88 5.70
C PRO A 286 -6.25 -14.97 7.17
N VAL A 287 -6.62 -16.03 7.91
CA VAL A 287 -6.36 -16.10 9.34
C VAL A 287 -5.83 -17.46 9.80
N TYR A 288 -5.08 -17.45 10.88
CA TYR A 288 -4.70 -18.62 11.66
C TYR A 288 -4.70 -18.27 13.14
N THR A 289 -4.63 -19.27 14.01
CA THR A 289 -4.67 -19.06 15.47
C THR A 289 -3.37 -19.54 16.11
N VAL A 290 -2.81 -18.73 17.01
CA VAL A 290 -1.66 -19.07 17.85
C VAL A 290 -2.00 -18.77 19.30
N ASP A 291 -1.87 -19.74 20.18
CA ASP A 291 -2.17 -19.63 21.63
C ASP A 291 -3.53 -18.95 21.92
N GLY A 292 -4.54 -19.29 21.12
CA GLY A 292 -5.90 -18.75 21.26
C GLY A 292 -6.13 -17.36 20.62
N VAL A 293 -5.10 -16.71 20.09
CA VAL A 293 -5.22 -15.40 19.41
C VAL A 293 -5.33 -15.60 17.90
N VAL A 294 -6.36 -15.02 17.28
CA VAL A 294 -6.57 -15.05 15.83
C VAL A 294 -5.63 -14.05 15.17
N HIS A 295 -4.82 -14.50 14.23
CA HIS A 295 -3.90 -13.67 13.48
C HIS A 295 -4.42 -13.44 12.06
N TYR A 296 -4.64 -12.18 11.69
CA TYR A 296 -4.92 -11.75 10.32
C TYR A 296 -3.65 -11.07 9.77
N CYS A 297 -2.98 -11.74 8.85
CA CYS A 297 -1.69 -11.30 8.30
C CYS A 297 -1.71 -11.27 6.76
N VAL A 298 -2.81 -10.79 6.18
CA VAL A 298 -3.00 -10.77 4.73
C VAL A 298 -2.10 -9.73 4.10
N GLY A 299 -1.24 -10.18 3.18
CA GLY A 299 -0.47 -9.28 2.33
C GLY A 299 -1.37 -8.51 1.36
N ASN A 300 -1.00 -7.27 1.04
CA ASN A 300 -1.76 -6.42 0.12
C ASN A 300 -3.23 -6.18 0.57
N MET A 301 -3.45 -5.90 1.85
CA MET A 301 -4.79 -5.60 2.39
C MET A 301 -5.63 -4.65 1.52
N PRO A 302 -5.10 -3.54 0.93
CA PRO A 302 -5.89 -2.64 0.09
C PRO A 302 -6.50 -3.30 -1.16
N GLY A 303 -5.98 -4.44 -1.60
CA GLY A 303 -6.53 -5.24 -2.71
C GLY A 303 -7.95 -5.76 -2.43
N ALA A 304 -8.34 -5.94 -1.16
CA ALA A 304 -9.68 -6.38 -0.77
C ALA A 304 -10.79 -5.37 -1.08
N VAL A 305 -10.45 -4.10 -1.24
CA VAL A 305 -11.41 -3.02 -1.54
C VAL A 305 -10.99 -2.27 -2.81
N PRO A 306 -10.98 -2.97 -3.97
CA PRO A 306 -10.33 -2.50 -5.19
C PRO A 306 -10.90 -1.18 -5.72
N ARG A 307 -12.23 -0.95 -5.60
CA ARG A 307 -12.84 0.31 -6.05
C ARG A 307 -12.33 1.50 -5.25
N THR A 308 -12.35 1.43 -3.93
CA THR A 308 -11.83 2.50 -3.05
C THR A 308 -10.33 2.71 -3.28
N SER A 309 -9.58 1.62 -3.35
CA SER A 309 -8.13 1.64 -3.53
C SER A 309 -7.72 2.21 -4.88
N THR A 310 -8.43 1.85 -5.96
CA THR A 310 -8.19 2.41 -7.30
C THR A 310 -8.43 3.92 -7.31
N ILE A 311 -9.58 4.37 -6.83
CA ILE A 311 -9.90 5.81 -6.80
C ILE A 311 -8.86 6.59 -5.97
N ALA A 312 -8.53 6.09 -4.78
CA ALA A 312 -7.58 6.76 -3.89
C ALA A 312 -6.17 6.83 -4.49
N LEU A 313 -5.70 5.73 -5.08
CA LEU A 313 -4.38 5.66 -5.73
C LEU A 313 -4.32 6.59 -6.94
N THR A 314 -5.28 6.45 -7.85
CA THR A 314 -5.26 7.19 -9.12
C THR A 314 -5.44 8.69 -8.93
N ASN A 315 -6.19 9.14 -7.92
CA ASN A 315 -6.25 10.55 -7.53
C ASN A 315 -4.88 11.10 -7.09
N ALA A 316 -4.03 10.28 -6.50
CA ALA A 316 -2.68 10.68 -6.11
C ALA A 316 -1.67 10.60 -7.28
N THR A 317 -1.79 9.59 -8.15
CA THR A 317 -0.81 9.32 -9.22
C THR A 317 -1.01 10.21 -10.44
N VAL A 318 -2.26 10.63 -10.76
CA VAL A 318 -2.60 11.34 -11.99
C VAL A 318 -1.83 12.65 -12.16
N ARG A 319 -1.60 13.39 -11.09
CA ARG A 319 -0.84 14.66 -11.12
C ARG A 319 0.57 14.45 -11.69
N TYR A 320 1.32 13.54 -11.11
CA TYR A 320 2.70 13.26 -11.53
C TYR A 320 2.76 12.59 -12.90
N GLY A 321 1.80 11.70 -13.19
CA GLY A 321 1.66 11.08 -14.49
C GLY A 321 1.41 12.09 -15.62
N LEU A 322 0.60 13.12 -15.38
CA LEU A 322 0.38 14.24 -16.33
C LEU A 322 1.64 15.08 -16.51
N GLU A 323 2.39 15.37 -15.44
CA GLU A 323 3.65 16.11 -15.52
C GLU A 323 4.68 15.34 -16.39
N ILE A 324 4.80 14.00 -16.18
CA ILE A 324 5.65 13.13 -17.00
C ILE A 324 5.16 13.09 -18.45
N ALA A 325 3.85 12.94 -18.67
CA ALA A 325 3.27 12.84 -20.01
C ALA A 325 3.44 14.13 -20.83
N ALA A 326 3.33 15.28 -20.18
CA ALA A 326 3.42 16.58 -20.83
C ALA A 326 4.86 16.96 -21.22
N ALA A 327 5.83 16.68 -20.35
CA ALA A 327 7.23 17.12 -20.54
C ALA A 327 8.14 15.99 -21.09
N GLY A 328 7.76 14.72 -20.98
CA GLY A 328 8.67 13.58 -21.05
C GLY A 328 9.37 13.38 -19.71
N LEU A 329 9.84 12.15 -19.45
CA LEU A 329 10.41 11.79 -18.13
C LEU A 329 11.63 12.62 -17.77
N GLU A 330 12.56 12.81 -18.72
CA GLU A 330 13.81 13.53 -18.51
C GLU A 330 13.55 14.98 -18.04
N GLU A 331 12.73 15.71 -18.78
CA GLU A 331 12.43 17.10 -18.47
C GLU A 331 11.54 17.23 -17.21
N ALA A 332 10.67 16.26 -16.96
CA ALA A 332 9.88 16.18 -15.72
C ALA A 332 10.80 16.00 -14.50
N CYS A 333 11.84 15.17 -14.60
CA CYS A 333 12.83 14.97 -13.53
C CYS A 333 13.69 16.22 -13.30
N ARG A 334 14.08 16.93 -14.35
CA ARG A 334 14.81 18.21 -14.20
C ARG A 334 14.01 19.28 -13.47
N LYS A 335 12.68 19.29 -13.66
CA LYS A 335 11.77 20.27 -13.04
C LYS A 335 11.29 19.87 -11.66
N SER A 336 11.28 18.57 -11.33
CA SER A 336 10.68 18.02 -10.12
C SER A 336 11.60 16.99 -9.46
N GLU A 337 12.23 17.39 -8.34
CA GLU A 337 12.97 16.47 -7.49
C GLU A 337 12.09 15.31 -6.99
N VAL A 338 10.79 15.56 -6.83
CA VAL A 338 9.80 14.57 -6.39
C VAL A 338 9.67 13.47 -7.45
N ILE A 339 9.50 13.81 -8.73
CA ILE A 339 9.44 12.81 -9.82
C ILE A 339 10.80 12.12 -9.96
N SER A 340 11.90 12.87 -9.89
CA SER A 340 13.25 12.31 -9.95
C SER A 340 13.49 11.24 -8.89
N SER A 341 13.03 11.46 -7.64
CA SER A 341 13.16 10.48 -6.55
C SER A 341 12.42 9.17 -6.81
N GLY A 342 11.38 9.21 -7.65
CA GLY A 342 10.60 8.03 -8.07
C GLY A 342 11.31 7.15 -9.08
N VAL A 343 12.33 7.66 -9.83
CA VAL A 343 13.00 6.90 -10.89
C VAL A 343 13.96 5.88 -10.28
N ASN A 344 13.67 4.61 -10.49
CA ASN A 344 14.48 3.51 -9.97
C ASN A 344 15.41 2.90 -11.03
N THR A 345 14.97 2.87 -12.30
CA THR A 345 15.84 2.50 -13.43
C THR A 345 15.70 3.52 -14.56
N TYR A 346 16.80 3.82 -15.25
CA TYR A 346 16.83 4.73 -16.39
C TYR A 346 17.83 4.23 -17.43
N LEU A 347 17.37 3.97 -18.67
CA LEU A 347 18.19 3.51 -19.79
C LEU A 347 19.15 2.35 -19.44
N GLY A 348 18.67 1.38 -18.66
CA GLY A 348 19.45 0.21 -18.24
C GLY A 348 20.42 0.46 -17.07
N LYS A 349 20.31 1.61 -16.38
CA LYS A 349 21.06 1.92 -15.17
C LYS A 349 20.14 1.94 -13.97
N LEU A 350 20.68 1.52 -12.81
CA LEU A 350 19.96 1.54 -11.54
C LEU A 350 20.18 2.89 -10.84
N THR A 351 19.10 3.63 -10.63
CA THR A 351 19.12 5.01 -10.13
C THR A 351 18.56 5.17 -8.71
N ASN A 352 18.30 4.05 -8.01
CA ASN A 352 17.89 4.05 -6.61
C ASN A 352 18.97 3.39 -5.73
N LYS A 353 19.53 4.15 -4.78
CA LYS A 353 20.61 3.68 -3.88
C LYS A 353 20.22 2.49 -3.02
N ASN A 354 18.98 2.49 -2.51
CA ASN A 354 18.53 1.42 -1.61
C ASN A 354 18.35 0.11 -2.36
N VAL A 355 17.82 0.16 -3.57
CA VAL A 355 17.69 -1.01 -4.46
C VAL A 355 19.07 -1.53 -4.87
N ALA A 356 19.97 -0.64 -5.24
CA ALA A 356 21.36 -0.99 -5.59
C ALA A 356 22.06 -1.72 -4.42
N SER A 357 21.96 -1.15 -3.22
CA SER A 357 22.53 -1.73 -2.00
C SER A 357 21.94 -3.09 -1.65
N ALA A 358 20.60 -3.26 -1.81
CA ALA A 358 19.91 -4.51 -1.48
C ALA A 358 20.38 -5.70 -2.33
N HIS A 359 20.80 -5.45 -3.58
CA HIS A 359 21.21 -6.49 -4.53
C HIS A 359 22.71 -6.49 -4.86
N GLY A 360 23.49 -5.57 -4.30
CA GLY A 360 24.92 -5.46 -4.59
C GLY A 360 25.25 -4.99 -6.01
N TYR A 361 24.41 -4.11 -6.56
CA TYR A 361 24.59 -3.50 -7.89
C TYR A 361 25.19 -2.10 -7.78
N ASP A 362 25.80 -1.64 -8.89
CA ASP A 362 26.29 -0.27 -9.01
C ASP A 362 25.10 0.70 -9.09
N TYR A 363 25.16 1.73 -8.25
CA TYR A 363 24.25 2.88 -8.31
C TYR A 363 24.78 3.91 -9.32
N THR A 364 23.89 4.47 -10.12
CA THR A 364 24.17 5.61 -10.99
C THR A 364 23.28 6.78 -10.61
N ASP A 365 23.86 7.95 -10.41
CA ASP A 365 23.08 9.15 -10.12
C ASP A 365 22.27 9.56 -11.36
N LEU A 366 20.94 9.65 -11.21
CA LEU A 366 20.04 10.04 -12.30
C LEU A 366 20.44 11.39 -12.90
N ALA A 367 20.86 12.37 -12.08
CA ALA A 367 21.26 13.69 -12.54
C ALA A 367 22.47 13.65 -13.52
N SER A 368 23.25 12.57 -13.51
CA SER A 368 24.36 12.39 -14.46
C SER A 368 23.91 11.81 -15.81
N LEU A 369 22.67 11.37 -15.92
CA LEU A 369 22.12 10.70 -17.11
C LEU A 369 21.14 11.57 -17.90
N ILE A 370 20.60 12.63 -17.27
CA ILE A 370 19.56 13.51 -17.81
C ILE A 370 20.04 14.95 -18.00
#